data_bde87b1dce8a518e20dce3182a88dda9
#
_entry.id   bde87b1dce8a518e20dce3182a88dda9
#
_cell.length_a   1.000
_cell.length_b   1.000
_cell.length_c   1.000
_cell.angle_alpha   90.00
_cell.angle_beta   90.00
_cell.angle_gamma   90.00
#
_symmetry.space_group_name_H-M   'P 1'
#
loop_
_entity.id
_entity.type
_entity.pdbx_description
1 polymer ?
#
loop_
_entity_poly.entity_id
_entity_poly.type
_entity_poly.pdbx_seq_one_letter_code
_entity_poly.pdbx_strand_id
1 'polypeptide(L)' 'MKKMRTEVLVDGRSVELNDFVQEIIGRTVAGAVSALKGVEADWKTIEVRISREEHAGAEASSR' A
#
# COMPACT_ATOMS: atom_id res chain seq x y z
N MET A 1 10.90 -11.53 -16.66
CA MET A 1 10.02 -10.56 -16.07
C MET A 1 9.73 -10.86 -14.61
N LYS A 2 9.82 -9.87 -13.77
CA LYS A 2 9.63 -10.10 -12.35
C LYS A 2 8.18 -10.08 -11.97
N LYS A 3 7.84 -11.03 -11.13
CA LYS A 3 6.50 -11.11 -10.63
C LYS A 3 6.37 -10.18 -9.44
N MET A 4 5.28 -9.46 -9.38
CA MET A 4 5.02 -8.60 -8.27
C MET A 4 4.44 -9.39 -7.12
N ARG A 5 5.03 -9.23 -5.97
CA ARG A 5 4.52 -9.87 -4.79
C ARG A 5 3.95 -8.81 -3.88
N THR A 6 2.70 -8.95 -3.55
CA THR A 6 2.00 -7.96 -2.76
C THR A 6 1.45 -8.59 -1.52
N GLU A 7 1.69 -7.93 -0.40
CA GLU A 7 1.18 -8.38 0.87
C GLU A 7 0.42 -7.24 1.51
N VAL A 8 -0.75 -7.54 2.02
CA VAL A 8 -1.57 -6.53 2.67
C VAL A 8 -1.85 -7.00 4.08
N LEU A 9 -1.58 -6.11 5.03
CA LEU A 9 -1.85 -6.37 6.44
C LEU A 9 -2.83 -5.34 6.95
N VAL A 10 -3.84 -5.80 7.65
CA VAL A 10 -4.80 -4.91 8.26
C VAL A 10 -4.82 -5.22 9.75
N ASP A 11 -4.45 -4.25 10.56
CA ASP A 11 -4.34 -4.41 12.01
C ASP A 11 -3.45 -5.60 12.36
N GLY A 12 -2.36 -5.72 11.62
CA GLY A 12 -1.40 -6.78 11.88
C GLY A 12 -1.77 -8.13 11.31
N ARG A 13 -2.92 -8.23 10.67
CA ARG A 13 -3.36 -9.49 10.13
C ARG A 13 -3.19 -9.51 8.63
N SER A 14 -2.69 -10.61 8.13
CA SER A 14 -2.50 -10.78 6.71
C SER A 14 -3.84 -10.99 6.03
N VAL A 15 -4.07 -10.25 4.97
CA VAL A 15 -5.29 -10.39 4.18
C VAL A 15 -4.96 -11.23 2.97
N GLU A 16 -5.75 -12.27 2.77
CA GLU A 16 -5.50 -13.17 1.67
C GLU A 16 -5.84 -12.53 0.34
N LEU A 17 -4.92 -12.62 -0.59
CA LEU A 17 -5.12 -12.03 -1.92
C LEU A 17 -4.87 -13.10 -2.96
N ASN A 18 -5.71 -13.13 -3.98
CA ASN A 18 -5.41 -14.00 -5.09
C ASN A 18 -4.42 -13.30 -6.02
N ASP A 19 -3.95 -14.02 -7.02
CA ASP A 19 -2.91 -13.49 -7.88
C ASP A 19 -3.35 -12.24 -8.60
N PHE A 20 -4.58 -12.20 -9.02
CA PHE A 20 -5.09 -11.05 -9.75
C PHE A 20 -5.10 -9.80 -8.88
N VAL A 21 -5.60 -9.95 -7.66
CA VAL A 21 -5.67 -8.82 -6.73
C VAL A 21 -4.29 -8.36 -6.32
N GLN A 22 -3.38 -9.30 -6.11
CA GLN A 22 -2.01 -8.93 -5.80
C GLN A 22 -1.41 -8.06 -6.89
N GLU A 23 -1.67 -8.45 -8.11
CA GLU A 23 -1.13 -7.73 -9.25
C GLU A 23 -1.71 -6.33 -9.31
N ILE A 24 -3.01 -6.20 -9.14
CA ILE A 24 -3.66 -4.90 -9.21
C ILE A 24 -3.16 -3.98 -8.10
N ILE A 25 -3.16 -4.47 -6.88
CA ILE A 25 -2.72 -3.63 -5.76
C ILE A 25 -1.25 -3.26 -5.92
N GLY A 26 -0.44 -4.24 -6.28
CA GLY A 26 0.98 -3.98 -6.44
C GLY A 26 1.26 -2.94 -7.49
N ARG A 27 0.62 -3.06 -8.63
CA ARG A 27 0.84 -2.10 -9.71
C ARG A 27 0.31 -0.73 -9.36
N THR A 28 -0.82 -0.68 -8.68
CA THR A 28 -1.39 0.59 -8.28
C THR A 28 -0.46 1.33 -7.33
N VAL A 29 0.01 0.62 -6.32
CA VAL A 29 0.89 1.25 -5.34
C VAL A 29 2.22 1.60 -5.98
N ALA A 30 2.77 0.69 -6.76
CA ALA A 30 4.05 0.96 -7.41
C ALA A 30 3.95 2.15 -8.33
N GLY A 31 2.84 2.28 -9.04
CA GLY A 31 2.66 3.41 -9.92
C GLY A 31 2.58 4.71 -9.17
N ALA A 32 1.83 4.72 -8.07
CA ALA A 32 1.69 5.92 -7.27
C ALA A 32 3.03 6.33 -6.66
N VAL A 33 3.76 5.37 -6.14
CA VAL A 33 5.03 5.66 -5.50
C VAL A 33 6.07 6.11 -6.51
N SER A 34 6.03 5.54 -7.69
CA SER A 34 6.99 5.89 -8.73
C SER A 34 6.86 7.34 -9.17
N ALA A 35 5.70 7.93 -8.93
CA ALA A 35 5.51 9.33 -9.29
C ALA A 35 6.12 10.29 -8.29
N LEU A 36 6.58 9.79 -7.17
CA LEU A 36 7.14 10.63 -6.13
C LEU A 36 8.59 10.97 -6.44
N LYS A 37 8.97 12.19 -6.08
CA LYS A 37 10.35 12.59 -6.23
C LYS A 37 11.24 11.81 -5.29
N GLY A 38 12.39 11.45 -5.77
CA GLY A 38 13.34 10.74 -4.94
C GLY A 38 13.21 9.24 -4.96
N VAL A 39 12.22 8.74 -5.68
CA VAL A 39 12.06 7.30 -5.79
C VAL A 39 12.78 6.84 -7.05
N GLU A 40 13.68 5.89 -6.88
CA GLU A 40 14.45 5.39 -8.00
C GLU A 40 13.74 4.24 -8.66
N ALA A 41 13.94 4.11 -9.95
CA ALA A 41 13.22 3.11 -10.73
C ALA A 41 13.64 1.68 -10.38
N ASP A 42 14.80 1.52 -9.79
CA ASP A 42 15.31 0.19 -9.49
C ASP A 42 15.02 -0.26 -8.07
N TRP A 43 13.98 0.27 -7.46
CA TRP A 43 13.61 -0.12 -6.11
C TRP A 43 13.31 -1.62 -6.08
N LYS A 44 13.51 -2.21 -4.92
CA LYS A 44 13.25 -3.63 -4.75
C LYS A 44 12.05 -3.90 -3.87
N THR A 45 11.81 -3.03 -2.95
CA THR A 45 10.70 -3.21 -2.01
C THR A 45 10.05 -1.87 -1.75
N ILE A 46 8.75 -1.87 -1.69
CA ILE A 46 7.98 -0.69 -1.32
C ILE A 46 7.12 -1.05 -0.13
N GLU A 47 7.21 -0.23 0.90
CA GLU A 47 6.37 -0.40 2.07
C GLU A 47 5.52 0.84 2.23
N VAL A 48 4.23 0.64 2.44
CA VAL A 48 3.31 1.73 2.69
C VAL A 48 2.59 1.43 3.99
N ARG A 49 2.60 2.40 4.88
CA ARG A 49 1.93 2.23 6.16
C ARG A 49 0.89 3.31 6.30
N ILE A 50 -0.34 2.90 6.53
CA ILE A 50 -1.44 3.82 6.68
C ILE A 50 -2.09 3.57 8.01
N SER A 51 -2.23 4.61 8.80
CA SER A 51 -2.86 4.51 10.11
C SER A 51 -3.94 5.55 10.24
N ARG A 52 -4.99 5.17 10.90
CA ARG A 52 -6.00 6.14 11.27
C ARG A 52 -5.69 6.67 12.62
N GLU A 53 -5.74 7.97 12.74
CA GLU A 53 -5.61 8.57 14.05
C GLU A 53 -6.98 8.71 14.65
N GLU A 54 -7.12 8.20 15.83
CA GLU A 54 -8.37 8.31 16.52
C GLU A 54 -8.32 9.47 17.47
N HIS A 55 -9.15 10.43 17.21
CA HIS A 55 -9.28 11.55 18.11
C HIS A 55 -10.62 11.45 18.80
N ALA A 56 -10.59 11.71 20.05
CA ALA A 56 -11.84 11.77 20.77
C ALA A 56 -12.69 12.86 20.15
N GLY A 57 -13.77 12.50 19.57
CA GLY A 57 -14.68 13.45 19.02
C GLY A 57 -14.36 13.88 17.63
N ALA A 58 -13.64 13.49 17.02
CA ALA A 58 -13.37 14.03 15.76
C ALA A 58 -14.08 13.51 14.59
N GLU A 59 -13.94 13.86 14.75
CA GLU A 59 -14.02 13.73 13.88
C GLU A 59 -14.13 13.48 12.96
N ALA A 60 -14.34 13.58 13.01
CA ALA A 60 -14.32 13.33 12.24
C ALA A 60 -14.47 13.28 11.22
N SER A 61 -14.65 13.52 11.20
CA SER A 61 -14.75 13.47 10.35
C SER A 61 -14.62 13.64 9.36
N SER A 62 -14.59 13.95 9.36
CA SER A 62 -14.46 14.11 8.59
C SER A 62 -14.21 14.16 7.58
N ARG A 63 -14.17 14.30 7.43
CA ARG A 63 -13.84 14.43 6.58
C ARG A 63 -13.87 14.49 5.88
#